data_354aeb57f690d760d5d588116e2c0bae
#
_entry.id   354aeb57f690d760d5d588116e2c0bae
#
_cell.length_a   1.000
_cell.length_b   1.000
_cell.length_c   1.000
_cell.angle_alpha   90.00
_cell.angle_beta   90.00
_cell.angle_gamma   90.00
#
_symmetry.space_group_name_H-M   'P 1'
#
loop_
_entity.id
_entity.type
_entity.pdbx_description
1 polymer ?
#
loop_
_entity_poly.entity_id
_entity_poly.type
_entity_poly.pdbx_seq_one_letter_code
_entity_poly.pdbx_strand_id
1 'polypeptide(L)'
;MIVDTHAHLYLSSFDADRDAVVERARTAGVTRILQPATDVASVGAALAVADRYPGVLAMAAVHPTSVADMAEGDLGRIEASLADLRVVAVGETGLDYYWTRDTADEQQASLAAHARMARRTGLPLVLHVRDVKGSAECARDTLAVLRRANAEPTDEAPLRGVFHCFAGSAGLASDVLGLGFHIGVGGTLTYKKDGVGEAVADVPLDRIVLETDAPYLAPVPVRGRRNEPAHTRLVAERLATLRGMRVEDVAAATSSTAERLFGLKGEG
;
A
#
# COMPACT_ATOMS: atom_id res chain seq x y z
N MET A 1 -19.21 3.40 -1.97
CA MET A 1 -18.17 2.43 -2.36
C MET A 1 -16.84 2.88 -1.74
N ILE A 2 -16.06 1.95 -1.19
CA ILE A 2 -14.73 2.18 -0.59
C ILE A 2 -13.78 1.13 -1.17
N VAL A 3 -12.53 1.53 -1.45
CA VAL A 3 -11.44 0.63 -1.79
C VAL A 3 -10.50 0.56 -0.59
N ASP A 4 -10.20 -0.65 -0.09
CA ASP A 4 -9.10 -0.90 0.84
C ASP A 4 -7.86 -1.26 0.01
N THR A 5 -6.91 -0.34 -0.08
CA THR A 5 -5.75 -0.53 -0.97
C THR A 5 -4.62 -1.36 -0.36
N HIS A 6 -4.77 -1.82 0.91
CA HIS A 6 -3.72 -2.62 1.57
C HIS A 6 -4.26 -3.45 2.73
N ALA A 7 -4.44 -4.77 2.52
CA ALA A 7 -4.83 -5.71 3.57
C ALA A 7 -4.31 -7.13 3.28
N HIS A 8 -3.66 -7.77 4.25
CA HIS A 8 -3.06 -9.10 4.12
C HIS A 8 -4.06 -10.22 4.44
N LEU A 9 -5.14 -10.34 3.66
CA LEU A 9 -6.19 -11.34 3.91
C LEU A 9 -5.71 -12.79 3.81
N TYR A 10 -4.60 -13.06 3.13
CA TYR A 10 -4.02 -14.41 3.01
C TYR A 10 -3.37 -14.91 4.30
N LEU A 11 -3.10 -14.04 5.28
CA LEU A 11 -2.47 -14.44 6.53
C LEU A 11 -3.35 -15.38 7.36
N SER A 12 -2.71 -16.29 8.10
CA SER A 12 -3.36 -17.29 8.94
C SER A 12 -4.26 -16.71 10.04
N SER A 13 -4.02 -15.46 10.42
CA SER A 13 -4.88 -14.75 11.37
C SER A 13 -6.34 -14.61 10.90
N PHE A 14 -6.61 -14.83 9.60
CA PHE A 14 -7.94 -14.80 9.01
C PHE A 14 -8.50 -16.18 8.67
N ASP A 15 -7.74 -17.27 8.81
CA ASP A 15 -8.16 -18.60 8.34
C ASP A 15 -9.49 -19.05 8.96
N ALA A 16 -9.71 -18.73 10.22
CA ALA A 16 -10.91 -19.17 10.93
C ALA A 16 -12.20 -18.47 10.49
N ASP A 17 -12.12 -17.24 9.92
CA ASP A 17 -13.30 -16.41 9.66
C ASP A 17 -13.18 -15.50 8.42
N ARG A 18 -12.28 -15.82 7.47
CA ARG A 18 -12.02 -15.00 6.27
C ARG A 18 -13.28 -14.70 5.48
N ASP A 19 -14.19 -15.66 5.31
CA ASP A 19 -15.48 -15.45 4.63
C ASP A 19 -16.30 -14.38 5.34
N ALA A 20 -16.40 -14.44 6.65
CA ALA A 20 -17.11 -13.45 7.45
C ALA A 20 -16.44 -12.06 7.44
N VAL A 21 -15.10 -12.02 7.40
CA VAL A 21 -14.33 -10.76 7.27
C VAL A 21 -14.65 -10.07 5.94
N VAL A 22 -14.65 -10.80 4.84
CA VAL A 22 -14.99 -10.27 3.50
C VAL A 22 -16.43 -9.80 3.46
N GLU A 23 -17.36 -10.52 4.07
CA GLU A 23 -18.77 -10.12 4.13
C GLU A 23 -18.97 -8.86 4.98
N ARG A 24 -18.27 -8.73 6.12
CA ARG A 24 -18.28 -7.49 6.91
C ARG A 24 -17.73 -6.31 6.12
N ALA A 25 -16.66 -6.53 5.32
CA ALA A 25 -16.11 -5.50 4.44
C ALA A 25 -17.15 -5.01 3.43
N ARG A 26 -17.84 -5.93 2.74
CA ARG A 26 -18.93 -5.59 1.81
C ARG A 26 -20.07 -4.83 2.48
N THR A 27 -20.49 -5.28 3.65
CA THR A 27 -21.53 -4.62 4.44
C THR A 27 -21.13 -3.19 4.85
N ALA A 28 -19.84 -2.96 5.12
CA ALA A 28 -19.28 -1.64 5.40
C ALA A 28 -19.10 -0.76 4.15
N GLY A 29 -19.41 -1.29 2.95
CA GLY A 29 -19.29 -0.60 1.67
C GLY A 29 -17.90 -0.70 1.03
N VAL A 30 -17.01 -1.60 1.55
CA VAL A 30 -15.71 -1.91 0.92
C VAL A 30 -15.94 -2.94 -0.18
N THR A 31 -15.76 -2.53 -1.44
CA THR A 31 -16.05 -3.34 -2.62
C THR A 31 -14.81 -3.88 -3.30
N ARG A 32 -13.65 -3.32 -2.99
CA ARG A 32 -12.34 -3.77 -3.50
C ARG A 32 -11.36 -3.84 -2.35
N ILE A 33 -10.52 -4.89 -2.35
CA ILE A 33 -9.45 -5.10 -1.36
C ILE A 33 -8.20 -5.50 -2.13
N LEU A 34 -7.11 -4.77 -1.95
CA LEU A 34 -5.84 -5.09 -2.58
C LEU A 34 -4.93 -5.75 -1.53
N GLN A 35 -4.40 -6.94 -1.85
CA GLN A 35 -3.55 -7.71 -0.94
C GLN A 35 -2.10 -7.70 -1.43
N PRO A 36 -1.17 -7.12 -0.67
CA PRO A 36 0.23 -7.18 -1.01
C PRO A 36 0.83 -8.54 -0.63
N ALA A 37 1.64 -9.10 -1.52
CA ALA A 37 2.58 -10.15 -1.16
C ALA A 37 3.85 -9.55 -0.57
N THR A 38 4.55 -10.34 0.24
CA THR A 38 5.79 -9.95 0.93
C THR A 38 7.00 -10.77 0.47
N ASP A 39 6.76 -11.86 -0.26
CA ASP A 39 7.74 -12.77 -0.84
C ASP A 39 7.09 -13.63 -1.94
N VAL A 40 7.88 -14.46 -2.61
CA VAL A 40 7.41 -15.35 -3.69
C VAL A 40 6.32 -16.31 -3.22
N ALA A 41 6.42 -16.84 -1.99
CA ALA A 41 5.46 -17.81 -1.47
C ALA A 41 4.09 -17.16 -1.22
N SER A 42 4.09 -15.95 -0.68
CA SER A 42 2.88 -15.17 -0.39
C SER A 42 2.14 -14.69 -1.64
N VAL A 43 2.82 -14.54 -2.79
CA VAL A 43 2.14 -14.27 -4.08
C VAL A 43 1.12 -15.34 -4.40
N GLY A 44 1.50 -16.62 -4.29
CA GLY A 44 0.57 -17.73 -4.51
C GLY A 44 -0.61 -17.73 -3.55
N ALA A 45 -0.36 -17.42 -2.27
CA ALA A 45 -1.40 -17.32 -1.25
C ALA A 45 -2.37 -16.15 -1.53
N ALA A 46 -1.85 -14.98 -1.92
CA ALA A 46 -2.66 -13.82 -2.26
C ALA A 46 -3.53 -14.08 -3.51
N LEU A 47 -2.97 -14.72 -4.53
CA LEU A 47 -3.72 -15.11 -5.74
C LEU A 47 -4.84 -16.12 -5.43
N ALA A 48 -4.60 -17.09 -4.54
CA ALA A 48 -5.61 -18.05 -4.12
C ALA A 48 -6.80 -17.39 -3.39
N VAL A 49 -6.53 -16.35 -2.59
CA VAL A 49 -7.60 -15.55 -1.97
C VAL A 49 -8.32 -14.70 -3.01
N ALA A 50 -7.61 -14.10 -3.97
CA ALA A 50 -8.20 -13.33 -5.05
C ALA A 50 -9.14 -14.17 -5.93
N ASP A 51 -8.79 -15.43 -6.18
CA ASP A 51 -9.68 -16.38 -6.91
C ASP A 51 -10.99 -16.64 -6.18
N ARG A 52 -10.93 -16.72 -4.86
CA ARG A 52 -12.09 -17.07 -4.02
C ARG A 52 -13.07 -15.91 -3.85
N TYR A 53 -12.58 -14.68 -3.80
CA TYR A 53 -13.40 -13.54 -3.43
C TYR A 53 -13.43 -12.47 -4.52
N PRO A 54 -14.54 -12.34 -5.28
CA PRO A 54 -14.70 -11.25 -6.23
C PRO A 54 -14.46 -9.87 -5.56
N GLY A 55 -13.68 -9.02 -6.24
CA GLY A 55 -13.29 -7.71 -5.72
C GLY A 55 -12.00 -7.72 -4.89
N VAL A 56 -11.42 -8.90 -4.61
CA VAL A 56 -10.08 -9.01 -4.00
C VAL A 56 -9.04 -9.20 -5.11
N LEU A 57 -7.96 -8.42 -5.05
CA LEU A 57 -6.88 -8.41 -6.03
C LEU A 57 -5.53 -8.54 -5.33
N ALA A 58 -4.51 -8.98 -6.04
CA ALA A 58 -3.17 -9.20 -5.49
C ALA A 58 -2.19 -8.12 -5.94
N MET A 59 -1.11 -7.98 -5.19
CA MET A 59 0.10 -7.28 -5.57
C MET A 59 1.29 -8.21 -5.34
N ALA A 60 2.37 -8.03 -6.09
CA ALA A 60 3.51 -8.94 -6.03
C ALA A 60 4.83 -8.17 -5.92
N ALA A 61 5.61 -8.49 -4.89
CA ALA A 61 6.94 -7.97 -4.64
C ALA A 61 7.67 -8.76 -3.54
N VAL A 62 8.89 -8.34 -3.22
CA VAL A 62 9.60 -8.74 -2.01
C VAL A 62 9.64 -7.56 -1.04
N HIS A 63 9.11 -7.79 0.16
CA HIS A 63 9.11 -6.83 1.26
C HIS A 63 10.54 -6.57 1.76
N PRO A 64 10.90 -5.35 2.21
CA PRO A 64 12.26 -5.05 2.65
C PRO A 64 12.78 -5.95 3.77
N THR A 65 11.91 -6.43 4.66
CA THR A 65 12.32 -7.37 5.71
C THR A 65 12.57 -8.80 5.24
N SER A 66 12.17 -9.13 4.00
CA SER A 66 12.34 -10.46 3.40
C SER A 66 13.55 -10.52 2.44
N VAL A 67 14.26 -9.41 2.21
CA VAL A 67 15.35 -9.39 1.23
C VAL A 67 16.52 -10.30 1.60
N ALA A 68 16.80 -10.47 2.90
CA ALA A 68 17.86 -11.35 3.38
C ALA A 68 17.60 -12.84 3.09
N ASP A 69 16.32 -13.21 2.96
CA ASP A 69 15.90 -14.59 2.71
C ASP A 69 15.64 -14.88 1.21
N MET A 70 15.89 -13.89 0.33
CA MET A 70 15.71 -14.07 -1.11
C MET A 70 16.64 -15.14 -1.66
N ALA A 71 16.06 -16.08 -2.40
CA ALA A 71 16.81 -17.05 -3.19
C ALA A 71 17.18 -16.48 -4.57
N GLU A 72 18.17 -17.08 -5.19
CA GLU A 72 18.49 -16.80 -6.60
C GLU A 72 17.28 -17.04 -7.49
N GLY A 73 16.94 -16.07 -8.34
CA GLY A 73 15.80 -16.13 -9.25
C GLY A 73 14.47 -15.64 -8.66
N ASP A 74 14.38 -15.26 -7.38
CA ASP A 74 13.12 -14.78 -6.79
C ASP A 74 12.60 -13.52 -7.46
N LEU A 75 13.44 -12.55 -7.76
CA LEU A 75 13.04 -11.37 -8.52
C LEU A 75 12.44 -11.73 -9.88
N GLY A 76 12.98 -12.73 -10.57
CA GLY A 76 12.42 -13.22 -11.84
C GLY A 76 11.03 -13.89 -11.65
N ARG A 77 10.82 -14.61 -10.52
CA ARG A 77 9.52 -15.20 -10.20
C ARG A 77 8.49 -14.11 -9.87
N ILE A 78 8.88 -13.08 -9.12
CA ILE A 78 8.03 -11.91 -8.89
C ILE A 78 7.67 -11.27 -10.22
N GLU A 79 8.65 -10.97 -11.08
CA GLU A 79 8.39 -10.34 -12.37
C GLU A 79 7.45 -11.17 -13.25
N ALA A 80 7.61 -12.49 -13.29
CA ALA A 80 6.71 -13.37 -14.02
C ALA A 80 5.26 -13.31 -13.49
N SER A 81 5.07 -13.15 -12.18
CA SER A 81 3.74 -13.05 -11.58
C SER A 81 3.00 -11.76 -11.93
N LEU A 82 3.72 -10.70 -12.34
CA LEU A 82 3.11 -9.42 -12.75
C LEU A 82 2.29 -9.53 -14.05
N ALA A 83 2.42 -10.63 -14.80
CA ALA A 83 1.61 -10.89 -15.97
C ALA A 83 0.20 -11.43 -15.64
N ASP A 84 -0.05 -11.84 -14.40
CA ASP A 84 -1.37 -12.29 -13.97
C ASP A 84 -2.33 -11.09 -13.84
N LEU A 85 -3.49 -11.19 -14.48
CA LEU A 85 -4.48 -10.09 -14.52
C LEU A 85 -5.07 -9.72 -13.14
N ARG A 86 -4.90 -10.58 -12.14
CA ARG A 86 -5.30 -10.31 -10.75
C ARG A 86 -4.24 -9.51 -9.99
N VAL A 87 -3.03 -9.38 -10.54
CA VAL A 87 -1.95 -8.58 -9.95
C VAL A 87 -2.04 -7.16 -10.49
N VAL A 88 -2.33 -6.21 -9.62
CA VAL A 88 -2.61 -4.81 -9.99
C VAL A 88 -1.51 -3.82 -9.59
N ALA A 89 -0.47 -4.29 -8.91
CA ALA A 89 0.66 -3.45 -8.50
C ALA A 89 1.93 -4.27 -8.25
N VAL A 90 3.08 -3.61 -8.30
CA VAL A 90 4.35 -4.08 -7.78
C VAL A 90 4.43 -3.67 -6.31
N GLY A 91 4.16 -4.59 -5.41
CA GLY A 91 4.08 -4.31 -3.97
C GLY A 91 3.75 -5.55 -3.13
N GLU A 92 4.14 -5.50 -1.92
CA GLU A 92 4.75 -4.45 -1.10
C GLU A 92 6.28 -4.55 -1.18
N THR A 93 6.93 -3.45 -1.51
CA THR A 93 8.39 -3.30 -1.55
C THR A 93 8.79 -1.98 -0.93
N GLY A 94 10.07 -1.69 -0.78
CA GLY A 94 10.52 -0.44 -0.18
C GLY A 94 11.70 -0.61 0.75
N LEU A 95 11.74 0.21 1.81
CA LEU A 95 12.81 0.17 2.80
C LEU A 95 12.23 0.11 4.22
N ASP A 96 12.86 -0.68 5.10
CA ASP A 96 12.54 -0.74 6.54
C ASP A 96 13.83 -0.67 7.37
N TYR A 97 14.14 0.50 7.90
CA TYR A 97 15.29 0.71 8.78
C TYR A 97 14.92 0.64 10.28
N TYR A 98 13.63 0.37 10.56
CA TYR A 98 13.17 0.16 11.92
C TYR A 98 13.55 -1.22 12.44
N TRP A 99 13.36 -2.27 11.64
CA TRP A 99 13.64 -3.64 12.05
C TRP A 99 15.11 -4.01 11.86
N THR A 100 15.72 -3.63 10.75
CA THR A 100 17.14 -3.86 10.49
C THR A 100 17.70 -2.85 9.51
N ARG A 101 18.94 -2.45 9.75
CA ARG A 101 19.73 -1.65 8.84
C ARG A 101 20.88 -2.44 8.20
N ASP A 102 21.11 -3.64 8.70
CA ASP A 102 22.23 -4.48 8.23
C ASP A 102 22.04 -4.89 6.76
N THR A 103 20.81 -4.89 6.26
CA THR A 103 20.45 -5.18 4.86
C THR A 103 20.04 -3.95 4.06
N ALA A 104 20.48 -2.74 4.44
CA ALA A 104 20.04 -1.51 3.78
C ALA A 104 20.43 -1.47 2.28
N ASP A 105 21.59 -1.93 1.92
CA ASP A 105 22.06 -1.96 0.53
C ASP A 105 21.24 -2.98 -0.30
N GLU A 106 20.95 -4.15 0.25
CA GLU A 106 20.10 -5.17 -0.38
C GLU A 106 18.66 -4.67 -0.54
N GLN A 107 18.12 -4.00 0.47
CA GLN A 107 16.79 -3.38 0.40
C GLN A 107 16.74 -2.34 -0.73
N GLN A 108 17.74 -1.44 -0.82
CA GLN A 108 17.81 -0.44 -1.89
C GLN A 108 17.97 -1.08 -3.27
N ALA A 109 18.79 -2.13 -3.40
CA ALA A 109 18.94 -2.87 -4.64
C ALA A 109 17.63 -3.56 -5.06
N SER A 110 16.92 -4.18 -4.11
CA SER A 110 15.62 -4.79 -4.33
C SER A 110 14.58 -3.74 -4.77
N LEU A 111 14.48 -2.61 -4.06
CA LEU A 111 13.58 -1.51 -4.45
C LEU A 111 13.88 -1.00 -5.87
N ALA A 112 15.16 -0.84 -6.23
CA ALA A 112 15.55 -0.43 -7.57
C ALA A 112 15.14 -1.47 -8.65
N ALA A 113 15.23 -2.77 -8.33
CA ALA A 113 14.75 -3.82 -9.23
C ALA A 113 13.23 -3.76 -9.42
N HIS A 114 12.45 -3.62 -8.33
CA HIS A 114 11.00 -3.47 -8.39
C HIS A 114 10.57 -2.19 -9.11
N ALA A 115 11.30 -1.08 -8.95
CA ALA A 115 11.05 0.14 -9.70
C ALA A 115 11.20 -0.06 -11.22
N ARG A 116 12.22 -0.82 -11.65
CA ARG A 116 12.35 -1.19 -13.07
C ARG A 116 11.23 -2.10 -13.56
N MET A 117 10.79 -3.07 -12.74
CA MET A 117 9.62 -3.90 -13.07
C MET A 117 8.36 -3.05 -13.24
N ALA A 118 8.10 -2.11 -12.31
CA ALA A 118 6.97 -1.20 -12.38
C ALA A 118 6.96 -0.36 -13.66
N ARG A 119 8.12 0.16 -14.09
CA ARG A 119 8.24 0.90 -15.35
C ARG A 119 7.94 0.03 -16.57
N ARG A 120 8.53 -1.18 -16.65
CA ARG A 120 8.30 -2.11 -17.77
C ARG A 120 6.85 -2.55 -17.91
N THR A 121 6.19 -2.80 -16.78
CA THR A 121 4.80 -3.30 -16.76
C THR A 121 3.76 -2.18 -16.77
N GLY A 122 4.14 -0.95 -16.44
CA GLY A 122 3.21 0.16 -16.21
C GLY A 122 2.38 0.02 -14.94
N LEU A 123 2.64 -0.99 -14.08
CA LEU A 123 1.96 -1.16 -12.81
C LEU A 123 2.45 -0.15 -11.77
N PRO A 124 1.60 0.33 -10.86
CA PRO A 124 2.02 1.21 -9.78
C PRO A 124 2.87 0.48 -8.74
N LEU A 125 3.77 1.22 -8.05
CA LEU A 125 4.50 0.74 -6.88
C LEU A 125 3.67 0.92 -5.60
N VAL A 126 3.70 -0.06 -4.71
CA VAL A 126 3.22 0.08 -3.33
C VAL A 126 4.40 -0.02 -2.38
N LEU A 127 4.69 1.09 -1.72
CA LEU A 127 5.94 1.32 -1.01
C LEU A 127 5.76 1.28 0.51
N HIS A 128 6.49 0.37 1.14
CA HIS A 128 6.77 0.36 2.56
C HIS A 128 7.94 1.29 2.89
N VAL A 129 7.74 2.23 3.79
CA VAL A 129 8.79 3.14 4.24
C VAL A 129 8.72 3.31 5.74
N ARG A 130 9.66 2.70 6.46
CA ARG A 130 9.64 2.71 7.92
C ARG A 130 10.99 3.06 8.53
N ASP A 131 11.02 4.21 9.19
CA ASP A 131 12.19 4.70 9.92
C ASP A 131 12.15 4.35 11.40
N VAL A 132 13.31 4.37 12.05
CA VAL A 132 13.36 4.51 13.51
C VAL A 132 12.82 5.86 13.90
N LYS A 133 12.20 5.94 15.06
CA LYS A 133 11.58 7.19 15.54
C LYS A 133 12.59 8.34 15.56
N GLY A 134 12.23 9.43 14.90
CA GLY A 134 13.05 10.63 14.81
C GLY A 134 14.09 10.63 13.68
N SER A 135 14.21 9.54 12.92
CA SER A 135 14.97 9.50 11.67
C SER A 135 14.07 9.84 10.47
N ALA A 136 14.66 10.28 9.37
CA ALA A 136 14.05 10.41 8.05
C ALA A 136 14.97 9.79 6.98
N GLU A 137 15.83 8.87 7.37
CA GLU A 137 16.86 8.31 6.51
C GLU A 137 16.27 7.32 5.52
N CYS A 138 15.43 6.41 5.98
CA CYS A 138 14.71 5.47 5.15
C CYS A 138 13.87 6.20 4.08
N ALA A 139 13.12 7.23 4.48
CA ALA A 139 12.33 8.03 3.55
C ALA A 139 13.21 8.75 2.51
N ARG A 140 14.33 9.35 2.94
CA ARG A 140 15.29 10.03 2.06
C ARG A 140 15.91 9.06 1.05
N ASP A 141 16.34 7.89 1.50
CA ASP A 141 16.95 6.87 0.66
C ASP A 141 15.93 6.29 -0.34
N THR A 142 14.69 6.05 0.10
CA THR A 142 13.58 5.67 -0.79
C THR A 142 13.39 6.68 -1.91
N LEU A 143 13.27 7.97 -1.57
CA LEU A 143 13.14 9.05 -2.56
C LEU A 143 14.35 9.11 -3.50
N ALA A 144 15.56 8.88 -3.00
CA ALA A 144 16.78 8.86 -3.82
C ALA A 144 16.79 7.71 -4.82
N VAL A 145 16.36 6.50 -4.42
CA VAL A 145 16.23 5.35 -5.33
C VAL A 145 15.19 5.64 -6.42
N LEU A 146 14.01 6.17 -6.05
CA LEU A 146 12.95 6.48 -7.01
C LEU A 146 13.36 7.58 -8.00
N ARG A 147 14.04 8.64 -7.53
CA ARG A 147 14.57 9.70 -8.41
C ARG A 147 15.59 9.15 -9.40
N ARG A 148 16.50 8.26 -8.96
CA ARG A 148 17.46 7.61 -9.85
C ARG A 148 16.75 6.75 -10.90
N ALA A 149 15.80 5.93 -10.48
CA ALA A 149 15.04 5.07 -11.39
C ALA A 149 14.23 5.89 -12.43
N ASN A 150 13.65 7.03 -12.04
CA ASN A 150 12.97 7.94 -12.98
C ASN A 150 13.92 8.67 -13.92
N ALA A 151 15.17 8.88 -13.55
CA ALA A 151 16.17 9.53 -14.38
C ALA A 151 16.85 8.60 -15.40
N GLU A 152 16.66 7.28 -15.29
CA GLU A 152 17.17 6.32 -16.27
C GLU A 152 16.54 6.58 -17.65
N PRO A 153 17.35 6.76 -18.71
CA PRO A 153 16.83 7.01 -20.06
C PRO A 153 16.08 5.77 -20.57
N THR A 154 14.79 5.95 -20.89
CA THR A 154 13.94 4.87 -21.40
C THR A 154 12.64 5.48 -21.94
N ASP A 155 12.00 4.76 -22.87
CA ASP A 155 10.66 5.10 -23.42
C ASP A 155 9.52 4.60 -22.51
N GLU A 156 9.84 3.95 -21.36
CA GLU A 156 8.86 3.47 -20.40
C GLU A 156 8.20 4.62 -19.64
N ALA A 157 7.00 4.34 -19.09
CA ALA A 157 6.27 5.33 -18.30
C ALA A 157 7.02 5.75 -17.02
N PRO A 158 6.86 6.99 -16.55
CA PRO A 158 7.41 7.40 -15.27
C PRO A 158 6.81 6.58 -14.13
N LEU A 159 7.58 6.41 -13.06
CA LEU A 159 7.10 5.72 -11.86
C LEU A 159 5.89 6.45 -11.27
N ARG A 160 4.91 5.66 -10.84
CA ARG A 160 3.75 6.10 -10.07
C ARG A 160 3.47 5.05 -8.99
N GLY A 161 2.76 5.44 -7.96
CA GLY A 161 2.46 4.50 -6.88
C GLY A 161 1.94 5.18 -5.63
N VAL A 162 2.09 4.50 -4.52
CA VAL A 162 1.64 4.96 -3.21
C VAL A 162 2.69 4.66 -2.14
N PHE A 163 2.96 5.63 -1.28
CA PHE A 163 3.60 5.41 0.01
C PHE A 163 2.50 4.92 0.96
N HIS A 164 2.45 3.61 1.14
CA HIS A 164 1.47 2.97 2.01
C HIS A 164 1.76 3.28 3.47
N CYS A 165 0.74 3.26 4.30
CA CYS A 165 0.81 3.50 5.75
C CYS A 165 1.65 4.76 6.10
N PHE A 166 1.37 5.85 5.38
CA PHE A 166 2.15 7.06 5.49
C PHE A 166 2.24 7.58 6.94
N ALA A 167 3.47 7.73 7.41
CA ALA A 167 3.79 8.18 8.77
C ALA A 167 4.81 9.35 8.78
N GLY A 168 4.85 10.12 7.69
CA GLY A 168 5.81 11.21 7.51
C GLY A 168 5.30 12.58 7.91
N SER A 169 6.16 13.58 7.73
CA SER A 169 5.82 15.00 7.89
C SER A 169 5.13 15.56 6.64
N ALA A 170 4.56 16.77 6.74
CA ALA A 170 4.03 17.50 5.59
C ALA A 170 5.11 17.77 4.52
N GLY A 171 6.36 17.97 4.92
CA GLY A 171 7.49 18.09 3.99
C GLY A 171 7.72 16.81 3.18
N LEU A 172 7.71 15.64 3.84
CA LEU A 172 7.80 14.36 3.14
C LEU A 172 6.58 14.14 2.24
N ALA A 173 5.38 14.48 2.68
CA ALA A 173 4.18 14.41 1.83
C ALA A 173 4.36 15.23 0.54
N SER A 174 4.90 16.46 0.64
CA SER A 174 5.19 17.30 -0.52
C SER A 174 6.22 16.66 -1.46
N ASP A 175 7.29 16.06 -0.93
CA ASP A 175 8.30 15.35 -1.74
C ASP A 175 7.70 14.15 -2.49
N VAL A 176 6.87 13.35 -1.80
CA VAL A 176 6.14 12.20 -2.37
C VAL A 176 5.23 12.63 -3.52
N LEU A 177 4.42 13.67 -3.28
CA LEU A 177 3.52 14.23 -4.29
C LEU A 177 4.29 14.81 -5.49
N GLY A 178 5.42 15.47 -5.23
CA GLY A 178 6.30 16.02 -6.27
C GLY A 178 6.91 14.96 -7.19
N LEU A 179 7.06 13.72 -6.72
CA LEU A 179 7.47 12.57 -7.53
C LEU A 179 6.32 11.90 -8.29
N GLY A 180 5.09 12.38 -8.16
CA GLY A 180 3.91 11.78 -8.81
C GLY A 180 3.26 10.64 -8.00
N PHE A 181 3.73 10.37 -6.77
CA PHE A 181 3.17 9.33 -5.92
C PHE A 181 1.96 9.80 -5.12
N HIS A 182 1.21 8.86 -4.59
CA HIS A 182 0.05 9.03 -3.72
C HIS A 182 0.42 8.69 -2.27
N ILE A 183 -0.47 9.04 -1.36
CA ILE A 183 -0.34 8.79 0.07
C ILE A 183 -1.41 7.80 0.51
N GLY A 184 -0.99 6.67 1.10
CA GLY A 184 -1.85 5.71 1.74
C GLY A 184 -2.16 6.12 3.18
N VAL A 185 -3.43 6.24 3.51
CA VAL A 185 -3.91 6.68 4.82
C VAL A 185 -4.68 5.55 5.48
N GLY A 186 -4.15 5.06 6.59
CA GLY A 186 -4.70 3.95 7.34
C GLY A 186 -5.17 4.30 8.75
N GLY A 187 -5.30 3.28 9.60
CA GLY A 187 -5.81 3.37 10.97
C GLY A 187 -5.06 4.35 11.86
N THR A 188 -3.78 4.60 11.60
CA THR A 188 -2.93 5.54 12.33
C THR A 188 -3.47 6.98 12.32
N LEU A 189 -4.21 7.38 11.27
CA LEU A 189 -4.91 8.67 11.21
C LEU A 189 -5.82 8.92 12.42
N THR A 190 -6.30 7.88 13.06
CA THR A 190 -7.18 7.96 14.23
C THR A 190 -6.43 8.11 15.55
N TYR A 191 -5.09 7.98 15.55
CA TYR A 191 -4.27 8.03 16.76
C TYR A 191 -3.92 9.47 17.13
N LYS A 192 -4.01 9.79 18.44
CA LYS A 192 -3.90 11.18 18.91
C LYS A 192 -2.50 11.81 18.79
N LYS A 193 -1.44 11.03 18.56
CA LYS A 193 -0.04 11.50 18.66
C LYS A 193 0.83 11.17 17.45
N ASP A 194 0.25 10.73 16.34
CA ASP A 194 1.04 10.24 15.20
C ASP A 194 1.42 11.33 14.18
N GLY A 195 0.83 12.52 14.27
CA GLY A 195 1.11 13.62 13.35
C GLY A 195 0.59 13.42 11.92
N VAL A 196 0.07 12.22 11.60
CA VAL A 196 -0.44 11.88 10.26
C VAL A 196 -1.56 12.85 9.83
N GLY A 197 -2.46 13.18 10.76
CA GLY A 197 -3.54 14.11 10.48
C GLY A 197 -3.06 15.50 10.03
N GLU A 198 -2.01 16.02 10.65
CA GLU A 198 -1.39 17.29 10.25
C GLU A 198 -0.67 17.18 8.91
N ALA A 199 0.07 16.07 8.70
CA ALA A 199 0.82 15.83 7.48
C ALA A 199 -0.07 15.71 6.24
N VAL A 200 -1.29 15.14 6.38
CA VAL A 200 -2.21 14.93 5.27
C VAL A 200 -3.33 15.98 5.21
N ALA A 201 -3.35 16.95 6.11
CA ALA A 201 -4.43 17.94 6.20
C ALA A 201 -4.70 18.67 4.89
N ASP A 202 -3.66 19.03 4.15
CA ASP A 202 -3.74 19.81 2.91
C ASP A 202 -3.46 18.97 1.64
N VAL A 203 -3.23 17.65 1.79
CA VAL A 203 -2.99 16.77 0.63
C VAL A 203 -4.28 16.65 -0.20
N PRO A 204 -4.29 16.92 -1.51
CA PRO A 204 -5.47 16.77 -2.35
C PRO A 204 -6.07 15.36 -2.26
N LEU A 205 -7.39 15.21 -2.20
CA LEU A 205 -8.04 13.91 -2.07
C LEU A 205 -7.77 12.97 -3.27
N ASP A 206 -7.53 13.53 -4.44
CA ASP A 206 -7.14 12.79 -5.64
C ASP A 206 -5.68 12.30 -5.60
N ARG A 207 -5.00 12.53 -4.48
CA ARG A 207 -3.64 12.04 -4.15
C ARG A 207 -3.62 11.17 -2.89
N ILE A 208 -4.79 10.88 -2.32
CA ILE A 208 -4.96 10.00 -1.15
C ILE A 208 -5.68 8.73 -1.57
N VAL A 209 -5.21 7.58 -1.07
CA VAL A 209 -5.93 6.32 -1.05
C VAL A 209 -6.14 5.88 0.39
N LEU A 210 -7.18 5.10 0.66
CA LEU A 210 -7.49 4.58 1.98
C LEU A 210 -7.12 3.11 2.09
N GLU A 211 -6.69 2.72 3.28
CA GLU A 211 -6.26 1.37 3.55
C GLU A 211 -6.47 0.98 5.02
N THR A 212 -6.28 -0.30 5.33
CA THR A 212 -6.29 -0.78 6.71
C THR A 212 -4.94 -1.26 7.21
N ASP A 213 -4.12 -1.84 6.37
CA ASP A 213 -2.97 -2.67 6.72
C ASP A 213 -3.38 -3.86 7.62
N ALA A 214 -4.59 -4.39 7.38
CA ALA A 214 -5.12 -5.50 8.18
C ALA A 214 -4.27 -6.77 8.01
N PRO A 215 -3.95 -7.47 9.11
CA PRO A 215 -4.55 -7.45 10.45
C PRO A 215 -3.96 -6.42 11.44
N TYR A 216 -3.06 -5.56 10.98
CA TYR A 216 -2.31 -4.60 11.79
C TYR A 216 -3.04 -3.26 11.94
N LEU A 217 -2.53 -2.38 12.77
CA LEU A 217 -2.85 -0.94 12.86
C LEU A 217 -4.35 -0.60 12.97
N ALA A 218 -5.11 -1.40 13.72
CA ALA A 218 -6.54 -1.18 13.92
C ALA A 218 -6.87 0.25 14.38
N PRO A 219 -7.83 0.95 13.72
CA PRO A 219 -8.21 2.31 14.07
C PRO A 219 -8.94 2.39 15.42
N VAL A 220 -9.02 3.59 16.00
CA VAL A 220 -9.96 3.85 17.10
C VAL A 220 -11.39 3.83 16.51
N PRO A 221 -12.39 3.18 17.18
CA PRO A 221 -12.37 2.68 18.56
C PRO A 221 -11.93 1.22 18.73
N VAL A 222 -11.53 0.53 17.65
CA VAL A 222 -11.21 -0.91 17.70
C VAL A 222 -9.71 -1.19 17.92
N ARG A 223 -8.93 -0.19 18.27
CA ARG A 223 -7.50 -0.32 18.56
C ARG A 223 -7.23 -1.41 19.60
N GLY A 224 -6.17 -2.23 19.35
CA GLY A 224 -5.82 -3.38 20.20
C GLY A 224 -6.55 -4.67 19.85
N ARG A 225 -7.43 -4.65 18.85
CA ARG A 225 -8.03 -5.85 18.24
C ARG A 225 -7.38 -6.13 16.90
N ARG A 226 -7.60 -7.32 16.33
CA ARG A 226 -7.25 -7.61 14.93
C ARG A 226 -7.98 -6.62 14.03
N ASN A 227 -7.23 -5.96 13.13
CA ASN A 227 -7.80 -5.10 12.11
C ASN A 227 -8.45 -5.95 11.00
N GLU A 228 -9.39 -5.35 10.26
CA GLU A 228 -10.03 -5.98 9.09
C GLU A 228 -10.45 -4.91 8.06
N PRO A 229 -10.62 -5.27 6.77
CA PRO A 229 -10.94 -4.30 5.71
C PRO A 229 -12.19 -3.46 5.94
N ALA A 230 -13.18 -3.97 6.69
CA ALA A 230 -14.37 -3.20 7.08
C ALA A 230 -14.02 -1.88 7.81
N HIS A 231 -12.88 -1.83 8.47
CA HIS A 231 -12.45 -0.66 9.22
C HIS A 231 -11.90 0.49 8.36
N THR A 232 -11.69 0.29 7.04
CA THR A 232 -11.39 1.40 6.11
C THR A 232 -12.46 2.49 6.20
N ARG A 233 -13.70 2.12 6.50
CA ARG A 233 -14.78 3.08 6.73
C ARG A 233 -14.49 4.03 7.88
N LEU A 234 -13.92 3.55 8.99
CA LEU A 234 -13.53 4.39 10.14
C LEU A 234 -12.42 5.38 9.75
N VAL A 235 -11.53 4.97 8.86
CA VAL A 235 -10.49 5.85 8.31
C VAL A 235 -11.12 6.95 7.45
N ALA A 236 -12.07 6.59 6.57
CA ALA A 236 -12.82 7.55 5.77
C ALA A 236 -13.58 8.57 6.63
N GLU A 237 -14.26 8.11 7.68
CA GLU A 237 -14.99 8.96 8.64
C GLU A 237 -14.04 9.93 9.37
N ARG A 238 -12.85 9.45 9.75
CA ARG A 238 -11.84 10.30 10.39
C ARG A 238 -11.28 11.34 9.43
N LEU A 239 -10.98 10.97 8.19
CA LEU A 239 -10.50 11.90 7.17
C LEU A 239 -11.58 12.94 6.82
N ALA A 240 -12.84 12.53 6.70
CA ALA A 240 -13.98 13.42 6.49
C ALA A 240 -14.12 14.45 7.62
N THR A 241 -14.01 14.00 8.88
CA THR A 241 -14.01 14.89 10.04
C THR A 241 -12.87 15.89 9.99
N LEU A 242 -11.65 15.44 9.64
CA LEU A 242 -10.48 16.30 9.53
C LEU A 242 -10.65 17.39 8.45
N ARG A 243 -11.35 17.06 7.37
CA ARG A 243 -11.55 17.93 6.20
C ARG A 243 -12.84 18.76 6.26
N GLY A 244 -13.71 18.53 7.26
CA GLY A 244 -15.02 19.17 7.31
C GLY A 244 -15.94 18.76 6.14
N MET A 245 -15.79 17.53 5.64
CA MET A 245 -16.51 16.99 4.48
C MET A 245 -17.47 15.87 4.88
N ARG A 246 -18.38 15.49 3.99
CA ARG A 246 -19.20 14.29 4.18
C ARG A 246 -18.34 13.05 3.92
N VAL A 247 -18.59 11.98 4.66
CA VAL A 247 -17.86 10.71 4.53
C VAL A 247 -18.02 10.09 3.13
N GLU A 248 -19.21 10.26 2.53
CA GLU A 248 -19.50 9.75 1.19
C GLU A 248 -18.65 10.44 0.13
N ASP A 249 -18.41 11.75 0.26
CA ASP A 249 -17.60 12.53 -0.68
C ASP A 249 -16.10 12.13 -0.59
N VAL A 250 -15.61 11.95 0.64
CA VAL A 250 -14.23 11.45 0.86
C VAL A 250 -14.09 10.03 0.33
N ALA A 251 -15.02 9.14 0.64
CA ALA A 251 -14.99 7.75 0.16
C ALA A 251 -15.03 7.69 -1.37
N ALA A 252 -15.86 8.48 -2.02
CA ALA A 252 -15.96 8.54 -3.47
C ALA A 252 -14.66 9.06 -4.11
N ALA A 253 -14.09 10.16 -3.59
CA ALA A 253 -12.88 10.77 -4.12
C ALA A 253 -11.67 9.82 -3.99
N THR A 254 -11.46 9.24 -2.80
CA THR A 254 -10.32 8.35 -2.54
C THR A 254 -10.45 7.00 -3.27
N SER A 255 -11.68 6.48 -3.43
CA SER A 255 -11.93 5.27 -4.23
C SER A 255 -11.67 5.52 -5.71
N SER A 256 -12.14 6.65 -6.26
CA SER A 256 -11.84 7.03 -7.65
C SER A 256 -10.33 7.19 -7.88
N THR A 257 -9.60 7.69 -6.87
CA THR A 257 -8.13 7.75 -6.92
C THR A 257 -7.51 6.37 -6.97
N ALA A 258 -7.95 5.43 -6.11
CA ALA A 258 -7.48 4.05 -6.12
C ALA A 258 -7.80 3.36 -7.46
N GLU A 259 -9.01 3.53 -7.99
CA GLU A 259 -9.42 2.96 -9.27
C GLU A 259 -8.51 3.44 -10.42
N ARG A 260 -8.22 4.73 -10.49
CA ARG A 260 -7.29 5.28 -11.51
C ARG A 260 -5.86 4.79 -11.31
N LEU A 261 -5.37 4.79 -10.05
CA LEU A 261 -3.99 4.41 -9.75
C LEU A 261 -3.71 2.96 -10.09
N PHE A 262 -4.59 2.05 -9.68
CA PHE A 262 -4.43 0.61 -9.82
C PHE A 262 -5.10 0.03 -11.08
N GLY A 263 -5.74 0.86 -11.91
CA GLY A 263 -6.42 0.41 -13.12
C GLY A 263 -7.60 -0.52 -12.85
N LEU A 264 -8.29 -0.33 -11.71
CA LEU A 264 -9.42 -1.18 -11.32
C LEU A 264 -10.59 -0.90 -12.26
N LYS A 265 -10.99 -1.92 -13.04
CA LYS A 265 -12.16 -1.81 -13.91
C LYS A 265 -13.42 -1.80 -13.04
N GLY A 266 -14.36 -0.89 -13.33
CA GLY A 266 -15.69 -0.94 -12.76
C GLY A 266 -16.35 -2.30 -13.08
N GLU A 267 -17.15 -2.83 -12.16
CA GLU A 267 -18.07 -3.89 -12.52
C GLU A 267 -19.11 -3.28 -13.46
N GLY A 268 -19.15 -3.77 -14.71
CA GLY A 268 -20.17 -3.39 -15.69
C GLY A 268 -21.55 -3.90 -15.27
#